data_f99f361b7f16a0a954d4b204c495bd6b
#
_entry.id   f99f361b7f16a0a954d4b204c495bd6b
#
_cell.length_a   1.000
_cell.length_b   1.000
_cell.length_c   1.000
_cell.angle_alpha   90.00
_cell.angle_beta   90.00
_cell.angle_gamma   90.00
#
_symmetry.space_group_name_H-M   'P 1'
#
loop_
_entity.id
_entity.type
_entity.pdbx_description
1 polymer ?
#
loop_
_entity_poly.entity_id
_entity_poly.type
_entity_poly.pdbx_seq_one_letter_code
_entity_poly.pdbx_strand_id
1 'polypeptide(L)'
;MKSPLGNIMKQAQAMQENMKKAQEELAQMEVTGGAGGGLVEVTMTCRHDIRRVSIDDALMGDEKEVLEDLIAAAVNDAVRRVEKVSQEKMGSLTAGLNIPGLNLPL
;
A
#
# COMPACT_ATOMS: atom_id res chain seq x y z
N MET A 1 -26.12 33.82 6.65
CA MET A 1 -24.70 34.11 6.83
C MET A 1 -23.94 32.83 7.15
N LYS A 2 -23.08 32.41 6.23
CA LYS A 2 -22.33 31.20 6.45
C LYS A 2 -21.18 31.49 7.39
N SER A 3 -21.16 30.84 8.56
CA SER A 3 -20.07 31.01 9.50
C SER A 3 -18.82 30.30 8.93
N PRO A 4 -17.62 30.87 9.14
CA PRO A 4 -16.39 30.20 8.73
C PRO A 4 -16.25 28.79 9.33
N LEU A 5 -16.86 28.56 10.48
CA LEU A 5 -16.85 27.28 11.16
C LEU A 5 -17.56 26.20 10.34
N GLY A 6 -18.69 26.56 9.72
CA GLY A 6 -19.45 25.62 8.87
C GLY A 6 -18.64 25.14 7.66
N ASN A 7 -17.85 26.03 7.05
CA ASN A 7 -17.00 25.67 5.93
C ASN A 7 -15.85 24.75 6.36
N ILE A 8 -15.27 25.01 7.52
CA ILE A 8 -14.21 24.16 8.09
C ILE A 8 -14.75 22.78 8.38
N MET A 9 -15.95 22.68 8.93
CA MET A 9 -16.58 21.39 9.21
C MET A 9 -16.88 20.61 7.93
N LYS A 10 -17.34 21.29 6.87
CA LYS A 10 -17.56 20.65 5.58
C LYS A 10 -16.27 20.13 4.98
N GLN A 11 -15.19 20.90 5.07
CA GLN A 11 -13.88 20.49 4.58
C GLN A 11 -13.35 19.29 5.35
N ALA A 12 -13.53 19.29 6.68
CA ALA A 12 -13.13 18.17 7.51
C ALA A 12 -13.89 16.90 7.17
N GLN A 13 -15.20 17.01 6.93
CA GLN A 13 -16.02 15.88 6.52
C GLN A 13 -15.60 15.35 5.15
N ALA A 14 -15.36 16.26 4.21
CA ALA A 14 -14.90 15.87 2.88
C ALA A 14 -13.56 15.16 2.95
N MET A 15 -12.66 15.63 3.81
CA MET A 15 -11.36 15.00 4.01
C MET A 15 -11.50 13.59 4.58
N GLN A 16 -12.37 13.42 5.59
CA GLN A 16 -12.64 12.11 6.17
C GLN A 16 -13.21 11.15 5.14
N GLU A 17 -14.13 11.60 4.32
CA GLU A 17 -14.71 10.78 3.24
C GLU A 17 -13.66 10.39 2.23
N ASN A 18 -12.79 11.33 1.84
CA ASN A 18 -11.71 11.07 0.89
C ASN A 18 -10.70 10.08 1.45
N MET A 19 -10.36 10.21 2.73
CA MET A 19 -9.46 9.26 3.39
C MET A 19 -10.07 7.87 3.47
N LYS A 20 -11.37 7.80 3.79
CA LYS A 20 -12.09 6.53 3.84
C LYS A 20 -12.09 5.85 2.48
N LYS A 21 -12.39 6.62 1.42
CA LYS A 21 -12.35 6.11 0.04
C LYS A 21 -10.96 5.63 -0.33
N ALA A 22 -9.93 6.40 0.04
CA ALA A 22 -8.54 6.01 -0.24
C ALA A 22 -8.18 4.71 0.46
N GLN A 23 -8.60 4.51 1.71
CA GLN A 23 -8.37 3.28 2.44
C GLN A 23 -9.13 2.11 1.82
N GLU A 24 -10.35 2.33 1.37
CA GLU A 24 -11.13 1.31 0.67
C GLU A 24 -10.48 0.92 -0.65
N GLU A 25 -9.98 1.89 -1.40
CA GLU A 25 -9.23 1.65 -2.64
C GLU A 25 -7.95 0.86 -2.37
N LEU A 26 -7.19 1.24 -1.34
CA LEU A 26 -5.97 0.53 -0.94
C LEU A 26 -6.27 -0.92 -0.55
N ALA A 27 -7.42 -1.16 0.09
CA ALA A 27 -7.83 -2.51 0.46
C ALA A 27 -8.06 -3.41 -0.77
N GLN A 28 -8.40 -2.81 -1.90
CA GLN A 28 -8.62 -3.53 -3.16
C GLN A 28 -7.39 -3.55 -4.07
N MET A 29 -6.42 -2.67 -3.82
CA MET A 29 -5.20 -2.62 -4.61
C MET A 29 -4.27 -3.75 -4.22
N GLU A 30 -3.66 -4.37 -5.21
CA GLU A 30 -2.74 -5.48 -5.00
C GLU A 30 -1.37 -5.13 -5.56
N VAL A 31 -0.34 -5.61 -4.88
CA VAL A 31 1.04 -5.56 -5.35
C VAL A 31 1.56 -6.99 -5.44
N THR A 32 2.56 -7.19 -6.27
CA THR A 32 3.24 -8.48 -6.36
C THR A 32 4.69 -8.27 -5.98
N GLY A 33 5.12 -8.94 -4.91
CA GLY A 33 6.50 -9.00 -4.50
C GLY A 33 7.12 -10.29 -4.99
N GLY A 34 8.42 -10.29 -5.25
CA GLY A 34 9.10 -11.46 -5.76
C GLY A 34 10.47 -11.66 -5.18
N ALA A 35 10.96 -12.88 -5.29
CA ALA A 35 12.31 -13.26 -4.90
C ALA A 35 12.84 -14.35 -5.84
N GLY A 36 14.16 -14.43 -5.94
CA GLY A 36 14.81 -15.44 -6.78
C GLY A 36 14.54 -15.26 -8.27
N GLY A 37 14.39 -14.01 -8.73
CA GLY A 37 14.12 -13.74 -10.13
C GLY A 37 12.70 -14.15 -10.56
N GLY A 38 11.74 -14.14 -9.66
CA GLY A 38 10.37 -14.51 -9.94
C GLY A 38 10.03 -15.96 -9.62
N LEU A 39 10.97 -16.70 -9.01
CA LEU A 39 10.70 -18.08 -8.61
C LEU A 39 9.65 -18.17 -7.49
N VAL A 40 9.61 -17.18 -6.63
CA VAL A 40 8.54 -17.03 -5.63
C VAL A 40 7.93 -15.66 -5.78
N GLU A 41 6.62 -15.61 -5.91
CA GLU A 41 5.87 -14.36 -5.99
C GLU A 41 4.76 -14.36 -4.96
N VAL A 42 4.56 -13.21 -4.31
CA VAL A 42 3.51 -13.01 -3.29
C VAL A 42 2.65 -11.86 -3.74
N THR A 43 1.36 -12.10 -3.86
CA THR A 43 0.37 -11.05 -4.14
C THR A 43 -0.24 -10.61 -2.83
N MET A 44 -0.14 -9.32 -2.54
CA MET A 44 -0.56 -8.72 -1.28
C MET A 44 -1.43 -7.51 -1.54
N THR A 45 -2.47 -7.34 -0.73
CA THR A 45 -3.25 -6.09 -0.76
C THR A 45 -2.48 -4.99 -0.04
N CYS A 46 -2.86 -3.74 -0.29
CA CYS A 46 -2.24 -2.62 0.42
C CYS A 46 -2.66 -2.53 1.90
N ARG A 47 -3.45 -3.47 2.38
CA ARG A 47 -3.73 -3.69 3.80
C ARG A 47 -2.87 -4.80 4.40
N HIS A 48 -1.88 -5.28 3.65
CA HIS A 48 -0.95 -6.35 4.05
C HIS A 48 -1.61 -7.72 4.17
N ASP A 49 -2.71 -7.95 3.46
CA ASP A 49 -3.29 -9.28 3.36
C ASP A 49 -2.68 -10.01 2.18
N ILE A 50 -2.13 -11.18 2.42
CA ILE A 50 -1.59 -12.02 1.35
C ILE A 50 -2.76 -12.76 0.68
N ARG A 51 -2.90 -12.52 -0.63
CA ARG A 51 -3.94 -13.15 -1.44
C ARG A 51 -3.47 -14.44 -2.09
N ARG A 52 -2.20 -14.49 -2.47
CA ARG A 52 -1.63 -15.61 -3.22
C ARG A 52 -0.16 -15.72 -3.00
N VAL A 53 0.32 -16.94 -2.93
CA VAL A 53 1.74 -17.26 -2.99
C VAL A 53 1.94 -18.19 -4.19
N SER A 54 2.79 -17.80 -5.11
CA SER A 54 3.12 -18.59 -6.29
C SER A 54 4.56 -19.07 -6.18
N ILE A 55 4.77 -20.36 -6.30
CA ILE A 55 6.07 -20.99 -6.19
C ILE A 55 6.35 -21.74 -7.48
N ASP A 56 7.50 -21.45 -8.11
CA ASP A 56 7.88 -22.16 -9.32
C ASP A 56 8.18 -23.63 -9.01
N ASP A 57 7.76 -24.51 -9.92
CA ASP A 57 7.94 -25.95 -9.75
C ASP A 57 9.40 -26.35 -9.60
N ALA A 58 10.32 -25.58 -10.17
CA ALA A 58 11.75 -25.83 -10.07
C ALA A 58 12.24 -25.83 -8.63
N LEU A 59 11.54 -25.13 -7.71
CA LEU A 59 11.92 -25.08 -6.30
C LEU A 59 11.45 -26.28 -5.50
N MET A 60 10.59 -27.11 -6.05
CA MET A 60 10.01 -28.24 -5.32
C MET A 60 11.01 -29.36 -5.06
N GLY A 61 12.13 -29.37 -5.77
CA GLY A 61 13.22 -30.30 -5.53
C GLY A 61 14.36 -29.75 -4.69
N ASP A 62 14.29 -28.47 -4.32
CA ASP A 62 15.34 -27.81 -3.56
C ASP A 62 15.20 -28.00 -2.05
N GLU A 63 16.23 -27.59 -1.32
CA GLU A 63 16.22 -27.65 0.13
C GLU A 63 15.12 -26.75 0.71
N LYS A 64 14.49 -27.23 1.74
CA LYS A 64 13.44 -26.52 2.44
C LYS A 64 13.86 -25.11 2.88
N GLU A 65 15.11 -24.97 3.34
CA GLU A 65 15.62 -23.67 3.80
C GLU A 65 15.66 -22.63 2.68
N VAL A 66 16.02 -23.06 1.45
CA VAL A 66 16.02 -22.16 0.30
C VAL A 66 14.62 -21.66 0.02
N LEU A 67 13.64 -22.55 0.06
CA LEU A 67 12.24 -22.18 -0.16
C LEU A 67 11.74 -21.21 0.92
N GLU A 68 12.05 -21.50 2.18
CA GLU A 68 11.66 -20.65 3.30
C GLU A 68 12.24 -19.24 3.16
N ASP A 69 13.53 -19.15 2.81
CA ASP A 69 14.21 -17.87 2.63
C ASP A 69 13.61 -17.07 1.47
N LEU A 70 13.29 -17.73 0.37
CA LEU A 70 12.70 -17.07 -0.78
C LEU A 70 11.29 -16.57 -0.49
N ILE A 71 10.51 -17.33 0.26
CA ILE A 71 9.17 -16.90 0.67
C ILE A 71 9.27 -15.65 1.56
N ALA A 72 10.16 -15.67 2.53
CA ALA A 72 10.38 -14.52 3.41
C ALA A 72 10.81 -13.29 2.60
N ALA A 73 11.72 -13.45 1.66
CA ALA A 73 12.19 -12.35 0.82
C ALA A 73 11.05 -11.80 -0.06
N ALA A 74 10.23 -12.67 -0.63
CA ALA A 74 9.10 -12.25 -1.46
C ALA A 74 8.05 -11.50 -0.66
N VAL A 75 7.74 -11.95 0.55
CA VAL A 75 6.80 -11.26 1.45
C VAL A 75 7.35 -9.88 1.81
N ASN A 76 8.62 -9.79 2.17
CA ASN A 76 9.24 -8.51 2.52
C ASN A 76 9.26 -7.55 1.32
N ASP A 77 9.50 -8.06 0.12
CA ASP A 77 9.43 -7.26 -1.10
C ASP A 77 8.01 -6.73 -1.32
N ALA A 78 7.00 -7.58 -1.12
CA ALA A 78 5.60 -7.16 -1.24
C ALA A 78 5.27 -6.07 -0.23
N VAL A 79 5.71 -6.20 1.02
CA VAL A 79 5.49 -5.19 2.07
C VAL A 79 6.10 -3.85 1.65
N ARG A 80 7.32 -3.86 1.14
CA ARG A 80 7.96 -2.62 0.67
C ARG A 80 7.20 -1.98 -0.49
N ARG A 81 6.66 -2.78 -1.39
CA ARG A 81 5.85 -2.28 -2.50
C ARG A 81 4.52 -1.70 -2.03
N VAL A 82 3.89 -2.32 -1.03
CA VAL A 82 2.68 -1.78 -0.40
C VAL A 82 2.98 -0.41 0.21
N GLU A 83 4.08 -0.30 0.96
CA GLU A 83 4.46 0.97 1.57
C GLU A 83 4.65 2.07 0.54
N LYS A 84 5.31 1.76 -0.58
CA LYS A 84 5.52 2.71 -1.67
C LYS A 84 4.20 3.16 -2.29
N VAL A 85 3.33 2.22 -2.62
CA VAL A 85 2.02 2.52 -3.21
C VAL A 85 1.16 3.33 -2.24
N SER A 86 1.18 2.96 -0.95
CA SER A 86 0.42 3.66 0.08
C SER A 86 0.91 5.10 0.24
N GLN A 87 2.23 5.31 0.24
CA GLN A 87 2.80 6.65 0.31
C GLN A 87 2.44 7.49 -0.91
N GLU A 88 2.48 6.91 -2.09
CA GLU A 88 2.09 7.60 -3.32
C GLU A 88 0.60 7.99 -3.27
N LYS A 89 -0.25 7.10 -2.77
CA LYS A 89 -1.69 7.37 -2.64
C LYS A 89 -1.94 8.50 -1.63
N MET A 90 -1.28 8.46 -0.49
CA MET A 90 -1.42 9.49 0.55
C MET A 90 -0.81 10.81 0.09
N GLY A 91 0.31 10.77 -0.63
CA GLY A 91 0.93 11.95 -1.23
C GLY A 91 0.00 12.63 -2.23
N SER A 92 -0.69 11.85 -3.04
CA SER A 92 -1.67 12.36 -3.99
C SER A 92 -2.84 13.07 -3.28
N LEU A 93 -3.31 12.50 -2.17
CA LEU A 93 -4.36 13.13 -1.34
C LEU A 93 -3.87 14.44 -0.74
N THR A 94 -2.65 14.45 -0.22
CA THR A 94 -2.06 15.64 0.38
C THR A 94 -1.79 16.73 -0.64
N ALA A 95 -1.38 16.36 -1.84
CA ALA A 95 -1.14 17.30 -2.93
C ALA A 95 -2.43 18.00 -3.37
N GLY A 96 -3.57 17.32 -3.27
CA GLY A 96 -4.87 17.90 -3.57
C GLY A 96 -5.35 18.87 -2.50
N LEU A 97 -4.70 18.88 -1.35
CA LEU A 97 -5.06 19.73 -0.21
C LEU A 97 -4.19 20.98 -0.13
N ASN A 98 -3.92 21.63 -1.19
CA ASN A 98 -3.06 22.78 -1.24
C ASN A 98 -3.41 23.81 -0.17
N ILE A 99 -2.95 23.60 1.06
CA ILE A 99 -3.16 24.51 2.18
C ILE A 99 -1.99 25.50 2.24
N PRO A 100 -2.22 26.78 1.98
CA PRO A 100 -1.14 27.78 2.04
C PRO A 100 -0.56 27.83 3.45
N GLY A 101 0.74 27.75 3.56
CA GLY A 101 1.44 27.86 4.83
C GLY A 101 1.73 26.54 5.53
N LEU A 102 1.24 25.42 5.00
CA LEU A 102 1.57 24.12 5.54
C LEU A 102 2.72 23.51 4.75
N ASN A 103 3.92 23.92 5.12
CA ASN A 103 5.13 23.28 4.64
C ASN A 103 5.48 22.17 5.63
N LEU A 104 5.08 20.96 5.30
CA LEU A 104 5.51 19.79 6.06
C LEU A 104 6.87 19.37 5.51
N PRO A 105 7.95 19.52 6.28
CA PRO A 105 9.22 18.94 5.87
C PRO A 105 9.10 17.43 5.92
N LEU A 106 9.24 16.82 4.79
CA LEU A 106 9.26 15.36 4.69
C LEU A 106 10.68 14.89 4.53
#